data_ecfd8f7b7b0d21f34810ed45609a7f47
#
_entry.id   ecfd8f7b7b0d21f34810ed45609a7f47
#
_cell.length_a   1.000
_cell.length_b   1.000
_cell.length_c   1.000
_cell.angle_alpha   90.00
_cell.angle_beta   90.00
_cell.angle_gamma   90.00
#
_symmetry.space_group_name_H-M   'P 1'
#
loop_
_entity.id
_entity.type
_entity.pdbx_description
1 polymer ?
#
loop_
_entity_poly.entity_id
_entity_poly.type
_entity_poly.pdbx_seq_one_letter_code
_entity_poly.pdbx_strand_id
1 'polypeptide(L)'
;MKSRREARRLPNIMSKGLFISFEGTEGCGKSTQVELLVQRISALGHRVRAFREPGGTPIGEEIRHTLKHSKANATMTYEAELLLMNASRAQLVRETIRPALAEGEIIICDRFYDSTTAYQGYGRGLDLAMVQSVIDIAVGDTRPNLTVLLQVAPEVSAERLRSRQSTLPFVRDRIEEADRQFFARVAEGFKAVAAAEPRRVRIVNGAGPVEAVCERIWEVVRPALPKVGRW
;
A
#
# COMPACT_ATOMS: atom_id res chain seq x y z
N MET A 1 -48.91 -5.53 -16.62
CA MET A 1 -47.71 -4.86 -17.15
C MET A 1 -46.62 -4.88 -16.10
N LYS A 2 -45.67 -5.80 -16.19
CA LYS A 2 -44.50 -5.92 -15.28
C LYS A 2 -43.29 -5.41 -16.00
N SER A 3 -42.87 -4.16 -15.68
CA SER A 3 -41.60 -3.62 -16.15
C SER A 3 -40.49 -4.17 -15.25
N ARG A 4 -39.75 -5.19 -15.74
CA ARG A 4 -38.49 -5.61 -15.18
C ARG A 4 -37.44 -4.57 -15.61
N ARG A 5 -36.98 -3.72 -14.68
CA ARG A 5 -35.73 -2.99 -14.81
C ARG A 5 -34.60 -4.02 -14.75
N GLU A 6 -34.09 -4.40 -15.93
CA GLU A 6 -32.80 -5.08 -16.03
C GLU A 6 -31.73 -4.15 -15.49
N ALA A 7 -31.23 -4.48 -14.31
CA ALA A 7 -30.01 -3.89 -13.81
C ALA A 7 -28.90 -4.23 -14.84
N ARG A 8 -28.47 -3.25 -15.60
CA ARG A 8 -27.26 -3.35 -16.44
C ARG A 8 -26.10 -3.77 -15.52
N ARG A 9 -25.79 -5.06 -15.48
CA ARG A 9 -24.50 -5.53 -15.01
C ARG A 9 -23.46 -4.88 -15.93
N LEU A 10 -22.72 -3.93 -15.38
CA LEU A 10 -21.52 -3.43 -16.03
C LEU A 10 -20.65 -4.66 -16.37
N PRO A 11 -20.07 -4.74 -17.58
CA PRO A 11 -19.21 -5.84 -17.92
C PRO A 11 -18.09 -5.91 -16.88
N ASN A 12 -17.86 -7.11 -16.37
CA ASN A 12 -16.72 -7.41 -15.51
C ASN A 12 -15.45 -7.16 -16.36
N ILE A 13 -14.95 -5.93 -16.33
CA ILE A 13 -13.69 -5.57 -16.98
C ILE A 13 -12.62 -6.23 -16.13
N MET A 14 -12.25 -7.46 -16.50
CA MET A 14 -11.02 -8.05 -16.00
C MET A 14 -9.92 -7.04 -16.32
N SER A 15 -9.36 -6.43 -15.30
CA SER A 15 -8.29 -5.45 -15.44
C SER A 15 -7.17 -6.12 -16.23
N LYS A 16 -6.82 -5.57 -17.41
CA LYS A 16 -5.73 -6.10 -18.22
C LYS A 16 -4.37 -5.91 -17.54
N GLY A 17 -4.28 -5.00 -16.60
CA GLY A 17 -3.07 -4.65 -15.86
C GLY A 17 -2.86 -5.50 -14.61
N LEU A 18 -1.68 -5.38 -14.00
CA LEU A 18 -1.29 -6.04 -12.76
C LEU A 18 -1.15 -4.98 -11.65
N PHE A 19 -1.79 -5.20 -10.52
CA PHE A 19 -1.68 -4.31 -9.36
C PHE A 19 -0.92 -5.00 -8.22
N ILE A 20 0.21 -4.41 -7.80
CA ILE A 20 1.07 -4.89 -6.71
C ILE A 20 1.11 -3.82 -5.63
N SER A 21 0.88 -4.19 -4.38
CA SER A 21 1.15 -3.33 -3.23
C SER A 21 2.36 -3.83 -2.43
N PHE A 22 3.07 -2.89 -1.82
CA PHE A 22 4.14 -3.15 -0.86
C PHE A 22 3.70 -2.73 0.52
N GLU A 23 3.82 -3.63 1.48
CA GLU A 23 3.40 -3.43 2.84
C GLU A 23 4.50 -3.79 3.84
N GLY A 24 4.32 -3.35 5.08
CA GLY A 24 5.25 -3.60 6.18
C GLY A 24 5.47 -2.35 7.03
N THR A 25 6.13 -2.52 8.17
CA THR A 25 6.44 -1.44 9.11
C THR A 25 7.44 -0.42 8.52
N GLU A 26 7.65 0.69 9.20
CA GLU A 26 8.66 1.68 8.84
C GLU A 26 10.07 1.04 8.90
N GLY A 27 10.97 1.52 8.04
CA GLY A 27 12.35 1.01 8.00
C GLY A 27 12.54 -0.41 7.43
N CYS A 28 11.48 -1.09 6.98
CA CYS A 28 11.63 -2.43 6.39
C CYS A 28 12.20 -2.43 4.95
N GLY A 29 12.34 -1.25 4.30
CA GLY A 29 13.00 -1.11 3.00
C GLY A 29 12.06 -1.03 1.79
N LYS A 30 10.74 -0.83 1.98
CA LYS A 30 9.75 -0.79 0.90
C LYS A 30 10.13 0.12 -0.27
N SER A 31 10.36 1.39 -0.02
CA SER A 31 10.57 2.39 -1.08
C SER A 31 11.76 2.04 -1.96
N THR A 32 12.88 1.62 -1.38
CA THR A 32 14.07 1.15 -2.13
C THR A 32 13.71 -0.05 -3.01
N GLN A 33 12.97 -1.02 -2.48
CA GLN A 33 12.60 -2.22 -3.21
C GLN A 33 11.56 -1.95 -4.30
N VAL A 34 10.66 -1.00 -4.08
CA VAL A 34 9.72 -0.51 -5.12
C VAL A 34 10.48 0.10 -6.29
N GLU A 35 11.45 0.98 -6.03
CA GLU A 35 12.27 1.59 -7.08
C GLU A 35 13.02 0.55 -7.92
N LEU A 36 13.68 -0.42 -7.26
CA LEU A 36 14.39 -1.50 -7.94
C LEU A 36 13.45 -2.41 -8.75
N LEU A 37 12.29 -2.72 -8.21
CA LEU A 37 11.29 -3.53 -8.92
C LEU A 37 10.75 -2.80 -10.14
N VAL A 38 10.47 -1.50 -10.05
CA VAL A 38 10.05 -0.66 -11.19
C VAL A 38 11.10 -0.71 -12.30
N GLN A 39 12.37 -0.50 -11.96
CA GLN A 39 13.47 -0.56 -12.93
C GLN A 39 13.54 -1.93 -13.61
N ARG A 40 13.47 -3.02 -12.82
CA ARG A 40 13.56 -4.38 -13.32
C ARG A 40 12.39 -4.75 -14.25
N ILE A 41 11.17 -4.39 -13.89
CA ILE A 41 9.98 -4.68 -14.70
C ILE A 41 9.96 -3.80 -15.97
N SER A 42 10.37 -2.53 -15.86
CA SER A 42 10.49 -1.64 -17.03
C SER A 42 11.54 -2.14 -18.04
N ALA A 43 12.66 -2.68 -17.56
CA ALA A 43 13.69 -3.27 -18.41
C ALA A 43 13.20 -4.50 -19.21
N LEU A 44 12.13 -5.14 -18.77
CA LEU A 44 11.45 -6.21 -19.50
C LEU A 44 10.45 -5.71 -20.55
N GLY A 45 10.31 -4.39 -20.71
CA GLY A 45 9.41 -3.78 -21.68
C GLY A 45 7.96 -3.55 -21.18
N HIS A 46 7.68 -3.73 -19.90
CA HIS A 46 6.37 -3.41 -19.35
C HIS A 46 6.22 -1.91 -19.05
N ARG A 47 5.02 -1.38 -19.25
CA ARG A 47 4.64 -0.06 -18.72
C ARG A 47 4.33 -0.17 -17.24
N VAL A 48 5.06 0.56 -16.41
CA VAL A 48 4.96 0.51 -14.94
C VAL A 48 4.75 1.91 -14.40
N ARG A 49 3.80 2.06 -13.46
CA ARG A 49 3.70 3.28 -12.63
C ARG A 49 3.82 2.91 -11.16
N ALA A 50 4.59 3.72 -10.44
CA ALA A 50 4.71 3.59 -9.00
C ALA A 50 4.05 4.77 -8.28
N PHE A 51 3.36 4.47 -7.19
CA PHE A 51 2.72 5.43 -6.30
C PHE A 51 3.09 5.14 -4.85
N ARG A 52 2.92 6.14 -4.00
CA ARG A 52 3.00 5.98 -2.55
C ARG A 52 1.74 6.52 -1.89
N GLU A 53 1.30 5.88 -0.82
CA GLU A 53 0.15 6.37 -0.04
C GLU A 53 0.56 6.82 1.37
N PRO A 54 -0.19 7.78 1.93
CA PRO A 54 -1.16 8.64 1.25
C PRO A 54 -0.46 9.57 0.26
N GLY A 55 -1.16 9.98 -0.84
CA GLY A 55 -0.61 10.82 -1.89
C GLY A 55 -0.87 10.31 -3.30
N GLY A 56 -0.01 10.70 -4.23
CA GLY A 56 -0.02 10.23 -5.62
C GLY A 56 -0.97 10.99 -6.56
N THR A 57 -1.72 11.96 -6.08
CA THR A 57 -2.52 12.92 -6.85
C THR A 57 -2.41 14.29 -6.20
N PRO A 58 -2.70 15.41 -6.89
CA PRO A 58 -2.64 16.74 -6.28
C PRO A 58 -3.41 16.82 -4.97
N ILE A 59 -4.69 16.40 -4.95
CA ILE A 59 -5.51 16.41 -3.73
C ILE A 59 -5.02 15.39 -2.68
N GLY A 60 -4.46 14.27 -3.13
CA GLY A 60 -3.85 13.27 -2.26
C GLY A 60 -2.61 13.81 -1.54
N GLU A 61 -1.80 14.65 -2.18
CA GLU A 61 -0.64 15.30 -1.55
C GLU A 61 -1.06 16.38 -0.53
N GLU A 62 -2.14 17.12 -0.77
CA GLU A 62 -2.75 18.04 0.20
C GLU A 62 -3.19 17.27 1.46
N ILE A 63 -3.89 16.15 1.26
CA ILE A 63 -4.30 15.28 2.36
C ILE A 63 -3.07 14.72 3.08
N ARG A 64 -2.04 14.29 2.36
CA ARG A 64 -0.79 13.83 2.94
C ARG A 64 -0.14 14.91 3.82
N HIS A 65 -0.09 16.16 3.32
CA HIS A 65 0.43 17.29 4.10
C HIS A 65 -0.36 17.44 5.41
N THR A 66 -1.68 17.39 5.35
CA THR A 66 -2.54 17.46 6.54
C THR A 66 -2.24 16.34 7.52
N LEU A 67 -2.13 15.11 7.05
CA LEU A 67 -1.88 13.92 7.87
C LEU A 67 -0.50 13.93 8.54
N LYS A 68 0.53 14.40 7.84
CA LYS A 68 1.93 14.20 8.23
C LYS A 68 2.66 15.45 8.69
N HIS A 69 2.33 16.60 8.11
CA HIS A 69 3.15 17.80 8.24
C HIS A 69 2.43 19.00 8.84
N SER A 70 1.10 18.99 8.89
CA SER A 70 0.33 20.07 9.51
C SER A 70 0.54 20.08 11.02
N LYS A 71 0.84 21.26 11.58
CA LYS A 71 0.91 21.46 13.04
C LYS A 71 -0.44 21.24 13.72
N ALA A 72 -1.55 21.38 12.98
CA ALA A 72 -2.89 21.17 13.50
C ALA A 72 -3.26 19.69 13.67
N ASN A 73 -2.44 18.75 13.18
CA ASN A 73 -2.78 17.32 13.23
C ASN A 73 -2.55 16.67 14.61
N ALA A 74 -1.95 17.38 15.56
CA ALA A 74 -1.68 16.86 16.91
C ALA A 74 -2.94 16.39 17.67
N THR A 75 -4.09 17.03 17.38
CA THR A 75 -5.39 16.69 17.99
C THR A 75 -6.29 15.87 17.06
N MET A 76 -5.75 15.36 15.95
CA MET A 76 -6.52 14.58 14.99
C MET A 76 -7.01 13.27 15.61
N THR A 77 -8.32 13.02 15.55
CA THR A 77 -8.91 11.77 16.04
C THR A 77 -8.55 10.59 15.11
N TYR A 78 -8.67 9.37 15.61
CA TYR A 78 -8.35 8.17 14.82
C TYR A 78 -9.32 7.96 13.66
N GLU A 79 -10.57 8.36 13.83
CA GLU A 79 -11.60 8.33 12.78
C GLU A 79 -11.28 9.34 11.67
N ALA A 80 -10.85 10.56 12.02
CA ALA A 80 -10.41 11.56 11.04
C ALA A 80 -9.17 11.06 10.27
N GLU A 81 -8.20 10.43 10.95
CA GLU A 81 -7.03 9.80 10.33
C GLU A 81 -7.48 8.72 9.31
N LEU A 82 -8.38 7.81 9.72
CA LEU A 82 -8.93 6.76 8.86
C LEU A 82 -9.61 7.34 7.62
N LEU A 83 -10.47 8.34 7.80
CA LEU A 83 -11.21 8.95 6.69
C LEU A 83 -10.30 9.69 5.73
N LEU A 84 -9.32 10.45 6.21
CA LEU A 84 -8.37 11.17 5.37
C LEU A 84 -7.46 10.21 4.58
N MET A 85 -6.95 9.13 5.21
CA MET A 85 -6.19 8.10 4.51
C MET A 85 -6.99 7.52 3.34
N ASN A 86 -8.27 7.22 3.58
CA ASN A 86 -9.12 6.62 2.57
C ASN A 86 -9.65 7.64 1.53
N ALA A 87 -9.79 8.91 1.88
CA ALA A 87 -10.09 9.97 0.90
C ALA A 87 -8.96 10.12 -0.12
N SER A 88 -7.70 10.18 0.34
CA SER A 88 -6.53 10.19 -0.54
C SER A 88 -6.50 8.96 -1.46
N ARG A 89 -6.75 7.77 -0.90
CA ARG A 89 -6.82 6.49 -1.66
C ARG A 89 -7.94 6.49 -2.68
N ALA A 90 -9.13 6.94 -2.31
CA ALA A 90 -10.28 7.00 -3.21
C ALA A 90 -9.99 7.85 -4.45
N GLN A 91 -9.29 8.98 -4.26
CA GLN A 91 -8.87 9.85 -5.36
C GLN A 91 -7.85 9.12 -6.25
N LEU A 92 -6.78 8.58 -5.67
CA LEU A 92 -5.72 7.85 -6.38
C LEU A 92 -6.28 6.68 -7.20
N VAL A 93 -7.19 5.90 -6.61
CA VAL A 93 -7.80 4.75 -7.27
C VAL A 93 -8.57 5.16 -8.52
N ARG A 94 -9.41 6.19 -8.41
CA ARG A 94 -10.31 6.58 -9.51
C ARG A 94 -9.62 7.40 -10.58
N GLU A 95 -8.74 8.30 -10.17
CA GLU A 95 -8.06 9.20 -11.09
C GLU A 95 -6.93 8.51 -11.86
N THR A 96 -6.24 7.56 -11.20
CA THR A 96 -4.98 7.05 -11.75
C THR A 96 -4.92 5.53 -11.85
N ILE A 97 -5.18 4.78 -10.76
CA ILE A 97 -4.94 3.33 -10.76
C ILE A 97 -5.88 2.62 -11.72
N ARG A 98 -7.18 2.86 -11.65
CA ARG A 98 -8.17 2.21 -12.54
C ARG A 98 -7.93 2.48 -14.01
N PRO A 99 -7.73 3.73 -14.47
CA PRO A 99 -7.41 3.99 -15.86
C PRO A 99 -6.16 3.26 -16.35
N ALA A 100 -5.07 3.31 -15.57
CA ALA A 100 -3.83 2.66 -15.93
C ALA A 100 -3.95 1.13 -16.01
N LEU A 101 -4.66 0.50 -15.07
CA LEU A 101 -4.95 -0.93 -15.12
C LEU A 101 -5.80 -1.30 -16.35
N ALA A 102 -6.75 -0.46 -16.73
CA ALA A 102 -7.56 -0.68 -17.94
C ALA A 102 -6.72 -0.62 -19.22
N GLU A 103 -5.65 0.17 -19.23
CA GLU A 103 -4.66 0.25 -20.31
C GLU A 103 -3.63 -0.89 -20.29
N GLY A 104 -3.71 -1.81 -19.32
CA GLY A 104 -2.79 -2.93 -19.20
C GLY A 104 -1.45 -2.60 -18.54
N GLU A 105 -1.34 -1.47 -17.84
CA GLU A 105 -0.14 -1.10 -17.12
C GLU A 105 0.03 -1.91 -15.83
N ILE A 106 1.27 -2.01 -15.36
CA ILE A 106 1.59 -2.56 -14.04
C ILE A 106 1.63 -1.41 -13.05
N ILE A 107 0.86 -1.53 -11.98
CA ILE A 107 0.81 -0.55 -10.89
C ILE A 107 1.53 -1.12 -9.68
N ILE A 108 2.40 -0.32 -9.07
CA ILE A 108 3.09 -0.64 -7.82
C ILE A 108 2.80 0.46 -6.81
N CYS A 109 2.22 0.12 -5.66
CA CYS A 109 1.97 1.08 -4.58
C CYS A 109 2.85 0.78 -3.36
N ASP A 110 3.63 1.77 -2.91
CA ASP A 110 4.24 1.78 -1.58
C ASP A 110 3.14 2.13 -0.57
N ARG A 111 2.60 1.13 0.09
CA ARG A 111 1.38 1.06 0.91
C ARG A 111 0.07 1.13 0.10
N PHE A 112 -0.92 0.41 0.61
CA PHE A 112 -2.30 0.45 0.16
C PHE A 112 -3.23 0.14 1.36
N TYR A 113 -4.42 -0.40 1.13
CA TYR A 113 -5.42 -0.57 2.19
C TYR A 113 -5.02 -1.56 3.30
N ASP A 114 -4.11 -2.50 3.07
CA ASP A 114 -3.62 -3.40 4.11
C ASP A 114 -2.91 -2.63 5.22
N SER A 115 -2.22 -1.51 4.88
CA SER A 115 -1.71 -0.55 5.87
C SER A 115 -2.84 0.04 6.71
N THR A 116 -4.00 0.37 6.14
CA THR A 116 -5.13 0.91 6.90
C THR A 116 -5.66 -0.10 7.91
N THR A 117 -5.83 -1.36 7.49
CA THR A 117 -6.21 -2.44 8.40
C THR A 117 -5.21 -2.58 9.55
N ALA A 118 -3.90 -2.58 9.24
CA ALA A 118 -2.86 -2.74 10.25
C ALA A 118 -2.73 -1.52 11.19
N TYR A 119 -2.73 -0.31 10.64
CA TYR A 119 -2.46 0.92 11.41
C TYR A 119 -3.71 1.44 12.13
N GLN A 120 -4.81 1.66 11.41
CA GLN A 120 -6.02 2.22 11.99
C GLN A 120 -6.85 1.14 12.70
N GLY A 121 -6.97 -0.06 12.14
CA GLY A 121 -7.65 -1.17 12.78
C GLY A 121 -6.90 -1.66 14.01
N TYR A 122 -5.79 -2.36 13.82
CA TYR A 122 -5.03 -2.97 14.92
C TYR A 122 -4.26 -1.93 15.74
N GLY A 123 -3.53 -1.03 15.09
CA GLY A 123 -2.68 -0.04 15.74
C GLY A 123 -3.47 0.94 16.62
N ARG A 124 -4.48 1.62 16.06
CA ARG A 124 -5.34 2.57 16.77
C ARG A 124 -6.48 1.90 17.54
N GLY A 125 -6.78 0.62 17.25
CA GLY A 125 -7.84 -0.14 17.90
C GLY A 125 -9.25 0.23 17.42
N LEU A 126 -9.39 0.75 16.20
CA LEU A 126 -10.70 0.99 15.60
C LEU A 126 -11.38 -0.32 15.24
N ASP A 127 -12.71 -0.33 15.28
CA ASP A 127 -13.51 -1.49 14.89
C ASP A 127 -13.18 -1.95 13.46
N LEU A 128 -12.81 -3.22 13.30
CA LEU A 128 -12.34 -3.76 12.03
C LEU A 128 -13.43 -3.79 10.96
N ALA A 129 -14.71 -3.94 11.33
CA ALA A 129 -15.81 -3.94 10.38
C ALA A 129 -16.05 -2.51 9.85
N MET A 130 -15.96 -1.51 10.72
CA MET A 130 -16.01 -0.10 10.32
C MET A 130 -14.82 0.24 9.41
N VAL A 131 -13.60 -0.13 9.78
CA VAL A 131 -12.39 0.09 8.96
C VAL A 131 -12.55 -0.55 7.58
N GLN A 132 -13.05 -1.79 7.50
CA GLN A 132 -13.28 -2.49 6.25
C GLN A 132 -14.34 -1.77 5.38
N SER A 133 -15.42 -1.28 5.99
CA SER A 133 -16.47 -0.54 5.27
C SER A 133 -15.92 0.73 4.62
N VAL A 134 -15.05 1.47 5.33
CA VAL A 134 -14.40 2.67 4.80
C VAL A 134 -13.41 2.33 3.68
N ILE A 135 -12.66 1.24 3.82
CA ILE A 135 -11.77 0.72 2.77
C ILE A 135 -12.60 0.38 1.52
N ASP A 136 -13.72 -0.33 1.67
CA ASP A 136 -14.57 -0.75 0.55
C ASP A 136 -15.13 0.43 -0.25
N ILE A 137 -15.52 1.51 0.43
CA ILE A 137 -15.92 2.76 -0.21
C ILE A 137 -14.75 3.36 -1.02
N ALA A 138 -13.56 3.36 -0.45
CA ALA A 138 -12.39 3.97 -1.09
C ALA A 138 -11.93 3.20 -2.32
N VAL A 139 -11.79 1.88 -2.23
CA VAL A 139 -11.17 1.06 -3.29
C VAL A 139 -12.18 0.40 -4.22
N GLY A 140 -13.39 0.09 -3.75
CA GLY A 140 -14.38 -0.70 -4.48
C GLY A 140 -13.82 -2.07 -4.87
N ASP A 141 -13.85 -2.37 -6.16
CA ASP A 141 -13.31 -3.58 -6.77
C ASP A 141 -11.80 -3.51 -7.10
N THR A 142 -11.17 -2.34 -6.91
CA THR A 142 -9.75 -2.13 -7.20
C THR A 142 -8.89 -2.64 -6.04
N ARG A 143 -8.47 -3.88 -6.13
CA ARG A 143 -7.65 -4.53 -5.11
C ARG A 143 -6.35 -5.05 -5.71
N PRO A 144 -5.23 -5.06 -4.96
CA PRO A 144 -3.98 -5.65 -5.43
C PRO A 144 -4.17 -7.12 -5.80
N ASN A 145 -3.57 -7.51 -6.93
CA ASN A 145 -3.46 -8.92 -7.31
C ASN A 145 -2.43 -9.63 -6.42
N LEU A 146 -1.42 -8.86 -5.97
CA LEU A 146 -0.32 -9.33 -5.14
C LEU A 146 0.08 -8.24 -4.15
N THR A 147 0.23 -8.61 -2.89
CA THR A 147 0.83 -7.76 -1.85
C THR A 147 2.14 -8.38 -1.40
N VAL A 148 3.23 -7.63 -1.51
CA VAL A 148 4.54 -7.98 -0.96
C VAL A 148 4.63 -7.39 0.44
N LEU A 149 4.52 -8.23 1.46
CA LEU A 149 4.65 -7.84 2.85
C LEU A 149 6.10 -8.03 3.31
N LEU A 150 6.86 -6.93 3.38
CA LEU A 150 8.24 -6.96 3.87
C LEU A 150 8.26 -7.02 5.39
N GLN A 151 8.88 -8.06 5.92
CA GLN A 151 9.10 -8.24 7.36
C GLN A 151 10.58 -8.16 7.71
N VAL A 152 10.89 -7.42 8.77
CA VAL A 152 12.20 -7.37 9.41
C VAL A 152 12.02 -7.44 10.92
N ALA A 153 13.06 -7.86 11.64
CA ALA A 153 13.06 -7.78 13.09
C ALA A 153 12.94 -6.32 13.56
N PRO A 154 12.23 -6.03 14.65
CA PRO A 154 12.05 -4.66 15.15
C PRO A 154 13.34 -3.89 15.36
N GLU A 155 14.41 -4.59 15.75
CA GLU A 155 15.75 -4.03 15.97
C GLU A 155 16.36 -3.52 14.67
N VAL A 156 16.22 -4.28 13.58
CA VAL A 156 16.69 -3.90 12.23
C VAL A 156 15.91 -2.68 11.71
N SER A 157 14.60 -2.66 11.91
CA SER A 157 13.77 -1.51 11.57
C SER A 157 14.22 -0.26 12.33
N ALA A 158 14.38 -0.36 13.64
CA ALA A 158 14.81 0.75 14.49
C ALA A 158 16.21 1.28 14.13
N GLU A 159 17.15 0.40 13.78
CA GLU A 159 18.50 0.77 13.34
C GLU A 159 18.46 1.54 12.01
N ARG A 160 17.72 1.03 11.02
CA ARG A 160 17.57 1.69 9.71
C ARG A 160 16.90 3.07 9.85
N LEU A 161 15.91 3.20 10.72
CA LEU A 161 15.28 4.49 11.00
C LEU A 161 16.24 5.47 11.66
N ARG A 162 17.08 5.04 12.62
CA ARG A 162 18.11 5.88 13.24
C ARG A 162 19.15 6.35 12.22
N SER A 163 19.65 5.46 11.38
CA SER A 163 20.62 5.79 10.33
C SER A 163 20.04 6.81 9.33
N ARG A 164 18.79 6.69 8.97
CA ARG A 164 18.10 7.66 8.09
C ARG A 164 17.94 9.03 8.73
N GLN A 165 17.68 9.09 10.02
CA GLN A 165 17.53 10.35 10.77
C GLN A 165 18.83 11.15 10.89
N SER A 166 19.98 10.47 10.91
CA SER A 166 21.30 11.13 11.00
C SER A 166 21.71 11.82 9.70
N THR A 167 21.11 11.48 8.57
CA THR A 167 21.51 11.95 7.23
C THR A 167 20.59 13.01 6.62
N LEU A 168 19.41 13.24 7.17
CA LEU A 168 18.44 14.22 6.64
C LEU A 168 17.79 15.00 7.81
N PRO A 169 17.40 16.28 7.62
CA PRO A 169 16.56 17.00 8.56
C PRO A 169 15.17 16.39 8.58
N PHE A 170 15.03 15.23 9.23
CA PHE A 170 13.84 14.43 9.23
C PHE A 170 13.01 14.75 10.48
N VAL A 171 11.87 15.39 10.30
CA VAL A 171 10.85 15.53 11.35
C VAL A 171 9.97 14.29 11.29
N ARG A 172 9.91 13.53 12.39
CA ARG A 172 8.97 12.41 12.55
C ARG A 172 7.55 12.90 12.39
N ASP A 173 6.75 12.16 11.66
CA ASP A 173 5.32 12.42 11.62
C ASP A 173 4.60 11.79 12.84
N ARG A 174 3.35 12.21 13.07
CA ARG A 174 2.52 11.78 14.20
C ARG A 174 2.39 10.23 14.30
N ILE A 175 2.46 9.52 13.20
CA ILE A 175 2.39 8.06 13.19
C ILE A 175 3.75 7.47 13.59
N GLU A 176 4.84 8.04 13.10
CA GLU A 176 6.20 7.60 13.41
C GLU A 176 6.60 7.92 14.87
N GLU A 177 5.92 8.86 15.53
CA GLU A 177 6.09 9.20 16.96
C GLU A 177 5.30 8.27 17.90
N ALA A 178 4.46 7.37 17.36
CA ALA A 178 3.69 6.44 18.17
C ALA A 178 4.60 5.50 18.99
N ASP A 179 4.06 4.97 20.06
CA ASP A 179 4.81 4.14 21.00
C ASP A 179 5.09 2.72 20.48
N ARG A 180 5.94 1.98 21.20
CA ARG A 180 6.30 0.60 20.86
C ARG A 180 5.09 -0.36 20.81
N GLN A 181 4.10 -0.12 21.68
CA GLN A 181 2.91 -0.98 21.73
C GLN A 181 2.04 -0.79 20.49
N PHE A 182 1.94 0.44 19.99
CA PHE A 182 1.27 0.71 18.73
C PHE A 182 1.91 -0.07 17.58
N PHE A 183 3.24 -0.01 17.42
CA PHE A 183 3.92 -0.74 16.34
C PHE A 183 3.86 -2.26 16.52
N ALA A 184 3.81 -2.76 17.76
CA ALA A 184 3.59 -4.18 18.01
C ALA A 184 2.19 -4.61 17.51
N ARG A 185 1.13 -3.82 17.79
CA ARG A 185 -0.22 -4.08 17.29
C ARG A 185 -0.29 -3.98 15.75
N VAL A 186 0.40 -3.02 15.14
CA VAL A 186 0.50 -2.91 13.69
C VAL A 186 1.15 -4.16 13.08
N ALA A 187 2.22 -4.68 13.67
CA ALA A 187 2.86 -5.89 13.21
C ALA A 187 1.93 -7.11 13.31
N GLU A 188 1.14 -7.24 14.38
CA GLU A 188 0.10 -8.27 14.50
C GLU A 188 -0.99 -8.07 13.45
N GLY A 189 -1.39 -6.83 13.15
CA GLY A 189 -2.34 -6.53 12.07
C GLY A 189 -1.85 -7.02 10.71
N PHE A 190 -0.60 -6.79 10.37
CA PHE A 190 -0.02 -7.33 9.13
C PHE A 190 0.03 -8.85 9.09
N LYS A 191 0.32 -9.51 10.22
CA LYS A 191 0.26 -10.98 10.31
C LYS A 191 -1.16 -11.50 10.08
N ALA A 192 -2.15 -10.85 10.70
CA ALA A 192 -3.55 -11.22 10.53
C ALA A 192 -4.01 -11.06 9.08
N VAL A 193 -3.65 -9.95 8.40
CA VAL A 193 -3.92 -9.73 6.98
C VAL A 193 -3.29 -10.84 6.12
N ALA A 194 -2.02 -11.17 6.36
CA ALA A 194 -1.34 -12.23 5.60
C ALA A 194 -1.97 -13.60 5.83
N ALA A 195 -2.40 -13.90 7.05
CA ALA A 195 -3.07 -15.16 7.38
C ALA A 195 -4.46 -15.26 6.74
N ALA A 196 -5.19 -14.14 6.63
CA ALA A 196 -6.52 -14.10 6.02
C ALA A 196 -6.47 -14.24 4.48
N GLU A 197 -5.43 -13.72 3.83
CA GLU A 197 -5.31 -13.72 2.38
C GLU A 197 -3.97 -14.28 1.87
N PRO A 198 -3.59 -15.52 2.21
CA PRO A 198 -2.25 -16.08 1.92
C PRO A 198 -1.95 -16.25 0.42
N ARG A 199 -2.99 -16.25 -0.43
CA ARG A 199 -2.83 -16.29 -1.89
C ARG A 199 -2.40 -14.94 -2.45
N ARG A 200 -2.91 -13.85 -1.88
CA ARG A 200 -2.63 -12.47 -2.31
C ARG A 200 -1.44 -11.87 -1.57
N VAL A 201 -1.33 -12.07 -0.27
CA VAL A 201 -0.30 -11.47 0.59
C VAL A 201 0.86 -12.44 0.77
N ARG A 202 2.01 -12.07 0.25
CA ARG A 202 3.24 -12.87 0.30
C ARG A 202 4.24 -12.20 1.22
N ILE A 203 4.57 -12.90 2.29
CA ILE A 203 5.59 -12.45 3.25
C ILE A 203 6.97 -12.65 2.65
N VAL A 204 7.79 -11.59 2.66
CA VAL A 204 9.17 -11.60 2.20
C VAL A 204 10.08 -11.09 3.33
N ASN A 205 11.13 -11.85 3.64
CA ASN A 205 12.14 -11.41 4.58
C ASN A 205 12.91 -10.21 4.03
N GLY A 206 12.74 -9.04 4.66
CA GLY A 206 13.39 -7.78 4.30
C GLY A 206 14.78 -7.56 4.93
N ALA A 207 15.32 -8.57 5.64
CA ALA A 207 16.64 -8.49 6.24
C ALA A 207 17.75 -8.86 5.24
N GLY A 208 18.95 -8.29 5.47
CA GLY A 208 20.14 -8.52 4.65
C GLY A 208 20.39 -7.44 3.60
N PRO A 209 21.33 -7.69 2.67
CA PRO A 209 21.68 -6.76 1.60
C PRO A 209 20.49 -6.45 0.68
N VAL A 210 20.49 -5.24 0.13
CA VAL A 210 19.41 -4.74 -0.73
C VAL A 210 19.15 -5.66 -1.92
N GLU A 211 20.20 -6.15 -2.55
CA GLU A 211 20.16 -7.02 -3.72
C GLU A 211 19.53 -8.39 -3.39
N ALA A 212 19.87 -8.95 -2.23
CA ALA A 212 19.29 -10.21 -1.78
C ALA A 212 17.80 -10.10 -1.47
N VAL A 213 17.35 -8.96 -0.93
CA VAL A 213 15.93 -8.67 -0.74
C VAL A 213 15.22 -8.53 -2.09
N CYS A 214 15.87 -7.83 -3.03
CA CYS A 214 15.36 -7.65 -4.40
C CYS A 214 15.12 -9.00 -5.10
N GLU A 215 16.05 -9.96 -4.99
CA GLU A 215 15.87 -11.28 -5.58
C GLU A 215 14.71 -12.05 -4.93
N ARG A 216 14.59 -12.03 -3.59
CA ARG A 216 13.44 -12.65 -2.91
C ARG A 216 12.09 -12.07 -3.34
N ILE A 217 12.03 -10.75 -3.54
CA ILE A 217 10.82 -10.09 -4.06
C ILE A 217 10.57 -10.54 -5.51
N TRP A 218 11.62 -10.60 -6.31
CA TRP A 218 11.51 -11.02 -7.70
C TRP A 218 10.94 -12.44 -7.85
N GLU A 219 11.36 -13.38 -7.02
CA GLU A 219 10.83 -14.75 -7.00
C GLU A 219 9.31 -14.77 -6.79
N VAL A 220 8.81 -13.85 -5.96
CA VAL A 220 7.37 -13.72 -5.66
C VAL A 220 6.62 -13.00 -6.78
N VAL A 221 7.21 -11.97 -7.39
CA VAL A 221 6.53 -11.10 -8.37
C VAL A 221 6.57 -11.67 -9.78
N ARG A 222 7.71 -12.25 -10.19
CA ARG A 222 7.91 -12.75 -11.56
C ARG A 222 6.79 -13.67 -12.07
N PRO A 223 6.26 -14.63 -11.27
CA PRO A 223 5.18 -15.50 -11.75
C PRO A 223 3.85 -14.80 -12.03
N ALA A 224 3.64 -13.61 -11.45
CA ALA A 224 2.42 -12.81 -11.63
C ALA A 224 2.50 -11.86 -12.83
N LEU A 225 3.69 -11.64 -13.39
CA LEU A 225 3.85 -10.71 -14.51
C LEU A 225 3.09 -11.21 -15.75
N PRO A 226 2.37 -10.33 -16.46
CA PRO A 226 1.77 -10.67 -17.72
C PRO A 226 2.85 -11.02 -18.75
N LYS A 227 2.53 -11.89 -19.69
CA LYS A 227 3.43 -12.15 -20.82
C LYS A 227 3.54 -10.88 -21.67
N VAL A 228 4.75 -10.44 -21.96
CA VAL A 228 4.98 -9.34 -22.90
C VAL A 228 4.51 -9.83 -24.28
N GLY A 229 3.42 -9.24 -24.78
CA GLY A 229 2.97 -9.52 -26.13
C GLY A 229 4.04 -9.03 -27.12
N ARG A 230 4.48 -9.89 -28.02
CA ARG A 230 5.22 -9.43 -29.21
C ARG A 230 4.20 -8.66 -30.05
N TRP A 231 4.39 -7.36 -30.15
CA TRP A 231 3.69 -6.48 -31.09
C TRP A 231 4.24 -6.67 -32.49
#